data_d136f4cf43de20ba592b45d514a7ab4b
#
_entry.id   d136f4cf43de20ba592b45d514a7ab4b
#
_cell.length_a   1.000
_cell.length_b   1.000
_cell.length_c   1.000
_cell.angle_alpha   90.00
_cell.angle_beta   90.00
_cell.angle_gamma   90.00
#
_symmetry.space_group_name_H-M   'P 1'
#
loop_
_entity.id
_entity.type
_entity.pdbx_description
1 polymer ?
#
loop_
_entity_poly.entity_id
_entity_poly.type
_entity_poly.pdbx_seq_one_letter_code
_entity_poly.pdbx_strand_id
1 'polypeptide(L)'
;YFIKDGSGFVLSSERDGWNHIYSVNIASGKQLQLTRGGWDVIAVNGIDEANQRVIFTAAKSDPKNQDVLAVPLNGKGVMQLSPLGGTNDPEFSTGFRYFINTRSTLNTPPVITLHNSKGKQIKLLKDNTKLAATVKEYGLVTKEFFTLTTDQGIELNGWMMKPPAFDSRQKYPVFMTQYSGPNSNEVLDQWGGRDQ
;
A
#
# COMPACT_ATOMS: atom_id res chain seq x y z
N TYR A 1 -5.79 18.23 5.72
CA TYR A 1 -6.15 18.72 4.39
C TYR A 1 -7.44 19.53 4.48
N PHE A 2 -7.40 20.78 4.10
CA PHE A 2 -8.61 21.64 4.07
C PHE A 2 -9.41 21.42 2.79
N ILE A 3 -10.74 21.41 2.91
CA ILE A 3 -11.65 21.43 1.78
C ILE A 3 -11.61 22.84 1.18
N LYS A 4 -11.53 22.94 -0.14
CA LYS A 4 -11.20 24.18 -0.85
C LYS A 4 -12.19 25.32 -0.59
N ASP A 5 -13.47 25.01 -0.35
CA ASP A 5 -14.51 26.01 -0.05
C ASP A 5 -14.48 26.52 1.40
N GLY A 6 -13.56 26.03 2.23
CA GLY A 6 -13.44 26.39 3.64
C GLY A 6 -14.49 25.76 4.55
N SER A 7 -15.35 24.86 4.05
CA SER A 7 -16.43 24.24 4.84
C SER A 7 -15.93 23.25 5.89
N GLY A 8 -14.71 22.71 5.70
CA GLY A 8 -14.18 21.69 6.59
C GLY A 8 -12.76 21.28 6.27
N PHE A 9 -12.33 20.23 6.92
CA PHE A 9 -11.03 19.58 6.70
C PHE A 9 -11.10 18.08 6.91
N VAL A 10 -10.10 17.39 6.39
CA VAL A 10 -9.89 15.95 6.53
C VAL A 10 -8.63 15.72 7.35
N LEU A 11 -8.69 14.78 8.29
CA LEU A 11 -7.56 14.34 9.11
C LEU A 11 -7.54 12.81 9.21
N SER A 12 -6.39 12.23 9.54
CA SER A 12 -6.27 10.84 9.97
C SER A 12 -6.15 10.75 11.49
N SER A 13 -6.65 9.65 12.07
CA SER A 13 -6.62 9.43 13.52
C SER A 13 -6.78 7.96 13.85
N GLU A 14 -6.07 7.50 14.89
CA GLU A 14 -6.10 6.13 15.41
C GLU A 14 -7.12 5.95 16.56
N ARG A 15 -8.08 6.86 16.70
CA ARG A 15 -9.02 6.92 17.83
C ARG A 15 -9.93 5.71 18.02
N ASP A 16 -10.07 4.88 16.98
CA ASP A 16 -10.85 3.63 16.99
C ASP A 16 -9.97 2.37 16.95
N GLY A 17 -8.65 2.53 17.16
CA GLY A 17 -7.68 1.44 17.21
C GLY A 17 -6.92 1.21 15.89
N TRP A 18 -7.34 1.87 14.79
CA TRP A 18 -6.71 1.84 13.48
C TRP A 18 -6.59 3.26 12.93
N ASN A 19 -5.61 3.49 12.06
CA ASN A 19 -5.46 4.79 11.42
C ASN A 19 -6.53 4.97 10.34
N HIS A 20 -7.54 5.82 10.61
CA HIS A 20 -8.65 6.07 9.70
C HIS A 20 -8.83 7.55 9.38
N ILE A 21 -9.55 7.82 8.28
CA ILE A 21 -9.83 9.17 7.78
C ILE A 21 -11.14 9.68 8.35
N TYR A 22 -11.12 10.91 8.83
CA TYR A 22 -12.26 11.66 9.35
C TYR A 22 -12.40 13.00 8.64
N SER A 23 -13.63 13.41 8.36
CA SER A 23 -13.93 14.77 7.95
C SER A 23 -14.54 15.55 9.11
N VAL A 24 -14.22 16.85 9.19
CA VAL A 24 -14.73 17.77 10.20
C VAL A 24 -15.36 18.97 9.49
N ASN A 25 -16.63 19.26 9.77
CA ASN A 25 -17.27 20.47 9.31
C ASN A 25 -16.96 21.61 10.29
N ILE A 26 -16.37 22.69 9.82
CA ILE A 26 -15.89 23.79 10.66
C ILE A 26 -17.06 24.53 11.36
N ALA A 27 -18.14 24.80 10.63
CA ALA A 27 -19.25 25.59 11.14
C ALA A 27 -20.03 24.88 12.27
N SER A 28 -20.21 23.55 12.15
CA SER A 28 -21.00 22.77 13.13
C SER A 28 -20.15 21.95 14.11
N GLY A 29 -18.83 21.83 13.87
CA GLY A 29 -17.95 20.92 14.62
C GLY A 29 -18.26 19.44 14.39
N LYS A 30 -19.22 19.11 13.52
CA LYS A 30 -19.62 17.72 13.27
C LYS A 30 -18.48 16.94 12.59
N GLN A 31 -18.19 15.77 13.14
CA GLN A 31 -17.21 14.83 12.61
C GLN A 31 -17.90 13.64 11.94
N LEU A 32 -17.33 13.17 10.84
CA LEU A 32 -17.76 11.98 10.13
C LEU A 32 -16.55 11.09 9.84
N GLN A 33 -16.59 9.85 10.31
CA GLN A 33 -15.59 8.85 9.96
C GLN A 33 -15.83 8.38 8.53
N LEU A 34 -14.84 8.57 7.65
CA LEU A 34 -14.94 8.23 6.22
C LEU A 34 -14.51 6.79 5.94
N THR A 35 -13.48 6.29 6.65
CA THR A 35 -12.97 4.92 6.49
C THR A 35 -13.10 4.12 7.78
N ARG A 36 -13.30 2.80 7.66
CA ARG A 36 -13.47 1.87 8.79
C ARG A 36 -12.94 0.48 8.45
N GLY A 37 -12.56 -0.28 9.47
CA GLY A 37 -12.15 -1.69 9.34
C GLY A 37 -10.89 -2.01 10.13
N GLY A 38 -10.44 -3.26 10.08
CA GLY A 38 -9.21 -3.74 10.73
C GLY A 38 -7.97 -3.51 9.84
N TRP A 39 -7.71 -2.28 9.41
CA TRP A 39 -6.61 -1.92 8.52
C TRP A 39 -6.27 -0.42 8.65
N ASP A 40 -5.04 -0.07 8.33
CA ASP A 40 -4.54 1.30 8.44
C ASP A 40 -4.54 2.05 7.12
N VAL A 41 -4.92 3.32 7.17
CA VAL A 41 -4.56 4.32 6.16
C VAL A 41 -3.08 4.65 6.34
N ILE A 42 -2.30 4.45 5.27
CA ILE A 42 -0.86 4.72 5.26
C ILE A 42 -0.62 6.21 5.01
N ALA A 43 -1.30 6.76 4.00
CA ALA A 43 -1.16 8.17 3.62
C ALA A 43 -2.44 8.73 3.00
N VAL A 44 -2.74 9.98 3.31
CA VAL A 44 -3.74 10.77 2.58
C VAL A 44 -3.03 11.48 1.44
N ASN A 45 -3.39 11.16 0.19
CA ASN A 45 -2.80 11.76 -1.01
C ASN A 45 -3.44 13.13 -1.34
N GLY A 46 -4.67 13.36 -0.91
CA GLY A 46 -5.35 14.64 -1.04
C GLY A 46 -6.86 14.53 -1.26
N ILE A 47 -7.47 15.67 -1.54
CA ILE A 47 -8.92 15.78 -1.80
C ILE A 47 -9.14 16.06 -3.29
N ASP A 48 -9.85 15.14 -3.95
CA ASP A 48 -10.36 15.32 -5.31
C ASP A 48 -11.68 16.09 -5.22
N GLU A 49 -11.57 17.42 -5.23
CA GLU A 49 -12.70 18.35 -5.08
C GLU A 49 -13.75 18.19 -6.18
N ALA A 50 -13.30 17.89 -7.40
CA ALA A 50 -14.21 17.73 -8.53
C ALA A 50 -15.14 16.51 -8.37
N ASN A 51 -14.66 15.46 -7.70
CA ASN A 51 -15.41 14.24 -7.45
C ASN A 51 -15.84 14.11 -5.97
N GLN A 52 -15.62 15.11 -5.14
CA GLN A 52 -16.00 15.17 -3.71
C GLN A 52 -15.56 13.93 -2.94
N ARG A 53 -14.25 13.59 -3.03
CA ARG A 53 -13.69 12.39 -2.40
C ARG A 53 -12.25 12.60 -1.92
N VAL A 54 -11.85 11.83 -0.94
CA VAL A 54 -10.46 11.74 -0.46
C VAL A 54 -9.76 10.60 -1.18
N ILE A 55 -8.56 10.86 -1.69
CA ILE A 55 -7.67 9.85 -2.25
C ILE A 55 -6.63 9.49 -1.20
N PHE A 56 -6.38 8.21 -1.01
CA PHE A 56 -5.47 7.73 0.04
C PHE A 56 -4.84 6.39 -0.33
N THR A 57 -3.75 6.06 0.36
CA THR A 57 -3.08 4.76 0.31
C THR A 57 -3.32 4.03 1.62
N ALA A 58 -3.60 2.73 1.56
CA ALA A 58 -3.91 1.92 2.74
C ALA A 58 -3.51 0.46 2.58
N ALA A 59 -3.31 -0.24 3.71
CA ALA A 59 -3.07 -1.69 3.80
C ALA A 59 -4.41 -2.46 3.89
N LYS A 60 -5.36 -2.15 2.98
CA LYS A 60 -6.73 -2.65 3.11
C LYS A 60 -6.91 -4.09 2.66
N SER A 61 -6.28 -4.50 1.57
CA SER A 61 -6.43 -5.85 1.00
C SER A 61 -5.64 -6.91 1.78
N ASP A 62 -4.48 -6.54 2.30
CA ASP A 62 -3.57 -7.36 3.10
C ASP A 62 -2.59 -6.41 3.82
N PRO A 63 -2.17 -6.66 5.07
CA PRO A 63 -1.20 -5.81 5.77
C PRO A 63 0.14 -5.67 5.06
N LYS A 64 0.50 -6.57 4.15
CA LYS A 64 1.72 -6.51 3.33
C LYS A 64 1.56 -5.67 2.06
N ASN A 65 0.33 -5.26 1.71
CA ASN A 65 0.03 -4.53 0.47
C ASN A 65 -0.13 -3.03 0.71
N GLN A 66 0.02 -2.25 -0.36
CA GLN A 66 -0.36 -0.84 -0.39
C GLN A 66 -1.34 -0.62 -1.54
N ASP A 67 -2.60 -0.40 -1.19
CA ASP A 67 -3.68 -0.13 -2.14
C ASP A 67 -3.90 1.37 -2.31
N VAL A 68 -4.14 1.84 -3.54
CA VAL A 68 -4.60 3.20 -3.81
C VAL A 68 -6.12 3.21 -3.86
N LEU A 69 -6.71 4.01 -3.00
CA LEU A 69 -8.14 4.00 -2.72
C LEU A 69 -8.73 5.42 -2.77
N ALA A 70 -10.04 5.48 -2.90
CA ALA A 70 -10.80 6.71 -2.74
C ALA A 70 -12.03 6.48 -1.87
N VAL A 71 -12.39 7.47 -1.06
CA VAL A 71 -13.63 7.47 -0.28
C VAL A 71 -14.37 8.81 -0.49
N PRO A 72 -15.68 8.79 -0.84
CA PRO A 72 -16.47 10.02 -0.92
C PRO A 72 -16.51 10.77 0.40
N LEU A 73 -16.57 12.11 0.37
CA LEU A 73 -16.67 12.97 1.57
C LEU A 73 -17.91 12.69 2.42
N ASN A 74 -18.92 12.00 1.89
CA ASN A 74 -20.08 11.49 2.64
C ASN A 74 -19.85 10.15 3.33
N GLY A 75 -18.66 9.53 3.20
CA GLY A 75 -18.29 8.27 3.84
C GLY A 75 -18.95 7.01 3.27
N LYS A 76 -19.59 7.09 2.10
CA LYS A 76 -20.32 5.97 1.49
C LYS A 76 -19.48 5.17 0.50
N GLY A 77 -18.88 4.09 1.00
CA GLY A 77 -18.14 3.13 0.19
C GLY A 77 -16.71 3.57 -0.13
N VAL A 78 -15.79 2.62 -0.10
CA VAL A 78 -14.39 2.79 -0.51
C VAL A 78 -14.22 2.20 -1.89
N MET A 79 -13.61 2.95 -2.80
CA MET A 79 -13.35 2.55 -4.18
C MET A 79 -11.89 2.19 -4.36
N GLN A 80 -11.61 1.06 -5.02
CA GLN A 80 -10.27 0.66 -5.44
C GLN A 80 -9.87 1.43 -6.70
N LEU A 81 -8.68 2.07 -6.68
CA LEU A 81 -8.12 2.81 -7.83
C LEU A 81 -6.90 2.11 -8.43
N SER A 82 -6.12 1.37 -7.64
CA SER A 82 -4.98 0.58 -8.12
C SER A 82 -5.35 -0.88 -8.38
N PRO A 83 -4.53 -1.65 -9.12
CA PRO A 83 -4.60 -3.10 -9.09
C PRO A 83 -4.43 -3.64 -7.67
N LEU A 84 -5.07 -4.77 -7.36
CA LEU A 84 -4.92 -5.46 -6.08
C LEU A 84 -3.56 -6.17 -5.98
N GLY A 85 -3.07 -6.29 -4.75
CA GLY A 85 -1.83 -6.95 -4.41
C GLY A 85 -0.60 -6.12 -4.72
N GLY A 86 0.50 -6.42 -4.03
CA GLY A 86 1.75 -5.68 -4.13
C GLY A 86 1.70 -4.29 -3.50
N THR A 87 2.77 -3.56 -3.70
CA THR A 87 2.90 -2.16 -3.29
C THR A 87 2.65 -1.26 -4.50
N ASN A 88 1.68 -0.36 -4.35
CA ASN A 88 1.35 0.68 -5.32
C ASN A 88 1.81 2.04 -4.78
N ASP A 89 2.57 2.78 -5.60
CA ASP A 89 3.08 4.13 -5.29
C ASP A 89 2.53 5.10 -6.34
N PRO A 90 1.49 5.89 -6.02
CA PRO A 90 0.82 6.76 -6.96
C PRO A 90 1.38 8.18 -6.97
N GLU A 91 1.62 8.73 -8.16
CA GLU A 91 1.88 10.14 -8.39
C GLU A 91 0.69 10.79 -9.11
N PHE A 92 -0.04 11.68 -8.43
CA PHE A 92 -1.24 12.29 -8.97
C PHE A 92 -0.97 13.59 -9.73
N SER A 93 -1.68 13.78 -10.85
CA SER A 93 -1.76 15.07 -11.53
C SER A 93 -2.52 16.09 -10.69
N THR A 94 -2.27 17.38 -10.93
CA THR A 94 -3.11 18.46 -10.38
C THR A 94 -4.59 18.19 -10.67
N GLY A 95 -5.43 18.24 -9.61
CA GLY A 95 -6.86 17.98 -9.70
C GLY A 95 -7.23 16.52 -9.89
N PHE A 96 -6.34 15.57 -9.62
CA PHE A 96 -6.58 14.13 -9.55
C PHE A 96 -7.23 13.49 -10.79
N ARG A 97 -7.06 14.09 -11.98
CA ARG A 97 -7.64 13.57 -13.22
C ARG A 97 -6.93 12.31 -13.72
N TYR A 98 -5.62 12.23 -13.45
CA TYR A 98 -4.75 11.11 -13.81
C TYR A 98 -3.78 10.83 -12.68
N PHE A 99 -3.23 9.61 -12.67
CA PHE A 99 -2.07 9.29 -11.85
C PHE A 99 -1.18 8.28 -12.55
N ILE A 100 0.12 8.41 -12.30
CA ILE A 100 1.10 7.38 -12.62
C ILE A 100 1.19 6.47 -11.41
N ASN A 101 1.10 5.17 -11.64
CA ASN A 101 1.23 4.17 -10.58
C ASN A 101 2.48 3.33 -10.82
N THR A 102 3.39 3.34 -9.85
CA THR A 102 4.53 2.42 -9.80
C THR A 102 4.17 1.25 -8.92
N ARG A 103 3.98 0.07 -9.51
CA ARG A 103 3.59 -1.14 -8.78
C ARG A 103 4.67 -2.20 -8.85
N SER A 104 4.97 -2.82 -7.71
CA SER A 104 5.84 -4.00 -7.63
C SER A 104 5.26 -5.04 -6.68
N THR A 105 5.83 -6.25 -6.70
CA THR A 105 5.58 -7.30 -5.71
C THR A 105 6.91 -7.81 -5.16
N LEU A 106 6.89 -8.69 -4.19
CA LEU A 106 8.06 -9.24 -3.53
C LEU A 106 9.14 -9.73 -4.53
N ASN A 107 8.71 -10.34 -5.64
CA ASN A 107 9.59 -10.93 -6.66
C ASN A 107 9.38 -10.37 -8.08
N THR A 108 8.61 -9.28 -8.22
CA THR A 108 8.35 -8.66 -9.52
C THR A 108 8.86 -7.24 -9.54
N PRO A 109 9.78 -6.89 -10.45
CA PRO A 109 10.27 -5.52 -10.61
C PRO A 109 9.14 -4.52 -10.85
N PRO A 110 9.36 -3.23 -10.56
CA PRO A 110 8.34 -2.19 -10.74
C PRO A 110 7.80 -2.13 -12.17
N VAL A 111 6.48 -2.05 -12.28
CA VAL A 111 5.75 -1.75 -13.52
C VAL A 111 5.11 -0.38 -13.38
N ILE A 112 5.31 0.50 -14.37
CA ILE A 112 4.83 1.88 -14.33
C ILE A 112 3.69 2.03 -15.33
N THR A 113 2.54 2.48 -14.83
CA THR A 113 1.30 2.60 -15.60
C THR A 113 0.64 3.96 -15.40
N LEU A 114 -0.05 4.46 -16.42
CA LEU A 114 -0.89 5.65 -16.35
C LEU A 114 -2.34 5.24 -16.16
N HIS A 115 -3.02 5.86 -15.20
CA HIS A 115 -4.42 5.63 -14.86
C HIS A 115 -5.23 6.92 -14.93
N ASN A 116 -6.54 6.80 -15.17
CA ASN A 116 -7.48 7.89 -15.01
C ASN A 116 -7.98 7.98 -13.56
N SER A 117 -8.76 9.01 -13.25
CA SER A 117 -9.34 9.26 -11.92
C SER A 117 -10.24 8.15 -11.38
N LYS A 118 -10.69 7.21 -12.23
CA LYS A 118 -11.52 6.04 -11.84
C LYS A 118 -10.69 4.77 -11.62
N GLY A 119 -9.35 4.86 -11.70
CA GLY A 119 -8.46 3.71 -11.56
C GLY A 119 -8.29 2.88 -12.83
N LYS A 120 -8.94 3.24 -13.95
CA LYS A 120 -8.77 2.52 -15.22
C LYS A 120 -7.38 2.82 -15.79
N GLN A 121 -6.59 1.77 -16.03
CA GLN A 121 -5.31 1.89 -16.73
C GLN A 121 -5.55 2.39 -18.17
N ILE A 122 -4.82 3.45 -18.54
CA ILE A 122 -4.85 4.06 -19.88
C ILE A 122 -3.68 3.59 -20.69
N LYS A 123 -2.50 3.53 -20.06
CA LYS A 123 -1.25 3.21 -20.77
C LYS A 123 -0.26 2.47 -19.86
N LEU A 124 0.44 1.51 -20.42
CA LEU A 124 1.66 0.96 -19.85
C LEU A 124 2.83 1.87 -20.25
N LEU A 125 3.51 2.44 -19.27
CA LEU A 125 4.66 3.34 -19.49
C LEU A 125 5.97 2.57 -19.46
N LYS A 126 6.12 1.63 -18.51
CA LYS A 126 7.30 0.78 -18.37
C LYS A 126 6.91 -0.56 -17.77
N ASP A 127 7.24 -1.66 -18.45
CA ASP A 127 6.95 -3.03 -17.98
C ASP A 127 8.13 -3.70 -17.25
N ASN A 128 9.36 -3.20 -17.48
CA ASN A 128 10.60 -3.78 -16.94
C ASN A 128 10.83 -5.27 -17.28
N THR A 129 10.26 -5.75 -18.41
CA THR A 129 10.40 -7.17 -18.83
C THR A 129 11.84 -7.58 -19.02
N LYS A 130 12.71 -6.67 -19.51
CA LYS A 130 14.15 -6.94 -19.64
C LYS A 130 14.80 -7.18 -18.28
N LEU A 131 14.48 -6.36 -17.26
CA LEU A 131 14.99 -6.54 -15.90
C LEU A 131 14.50 -7.87 -15.31
N ALA A 132 13.21 -8.20 -15.49
CA ALA A 132 12.66 -9.47 -15.03
C ALA A 132 13.35 -10.67 -15.67
N ALA A 133 13.67 -10.59 -16.98
CA ALA A 133 14.43 -11.62 -17.70
C ALA A 133 15.85 -11.75 -17.15
N THR A 134 16.55 -10.64 -16.92
CA THR A 134 17.90 -10.61 -16.35
C THR A 134 17.90 -11.22 -14.94
N VAL A 135 16.96 -10.85 -14.08
CA VAL A 135 16.82 -11.43 -12.72
C VAL A 135 16.70 -12.96 -12.78
N LYS A 136 15.87 -13.45 -13.72
CA LYS A 136 15.69 -14.89 -13.94
C LYS A 136 16.99 -15.56 -14.48
N GLU A 137 17.68 -14.92 -15.40
CA GLU A 137 18.94 -15.41 -15.98
C GLU A 137 20.04 -15.54 -14.93
N TYR A 138 20.15 -14.57 -14.02
CA TYR A 138 21.10 -14.63 -12.90
C TYR A 138 20.71 -15.62 -11.81
N GLY A 139 19.52 -16.22 -11.89
CA GLY A 139 19.06 -17.22 -10.91
C GLY A 139 18.96 -16.64 -9.51
N LEU A 140 18.58 -15.37 -9.37
CA LEU A 140 18.44 -14.73 -8.06
C LEU A 140 17.39 -15.49 -7.24
N VAL A 141 17.70 -15.66 -5.96
CA VAL A 141 16.82 -16.35 -5.02
C VAL A 141 15.54 -15.54 -4.81
N THR A 142 14.40 -16.22 -4.88
CA THR A 142 13.12 -15.61 -4.60
C THR A 142 12.87 -15.49 -3.11
N LYS A 143 12.20 -14.42 -2.70
CA LYS A 143 11.67 -14.23 -1.35
C LYS A 143 10.35 -14.98 -1.21
N GLU A 144 10.12 -15.57 -0.04
CA GLU A 144 8.87 -16.27 0.30
C GLU A 144 8.28 -15.65 1.56
N PHE A 145 6.99 -15.33 1.53
CA PHE A 145 6.29 -14.92 2.75
C PHE A 145 6.04 -16.13 3.67
N PHE A 146 6.07 -15.86 4.95
CA PHE A 146 5.60 -16.76 5.98
C PHE A 146 4.86 -16.00 7.08
N THR A 147 4.07 -16.72 7.85
CA THR A 147 3.41 -16.20 9.06
C THR A 147 3.83 -17.07 10.23
N LEU A 148 4.11 -16.45 11.36
CA LEU A 148 4.33 -17.15 12.63
C LEU A 148 3.36 -16.62 13.67
N THR A 149 2.91 -17.50 14.55
CA THR A 149 2.05 -17.13 15.67
C THR A 149 2.87 -17.10 16.96
N THR A 150 2.80 -15.99 17.69
CA THR A 150 3.46 -15.87 19.00
C THR A 150 2.73 -16.69 20.07
N ASP A 151 3.36 -16.89 21.22
CA ASP A 151 2.74 -17.56 22.38
C ASP A 151 1.46 -16.85 22.88
N GLN A 152 1.29 -15.58 22.55
CA GLN A 152 0.11 -14.77 22.86
C GLN A 152 -0.97 -14.84 21.77
N GLY A 153 -0.78 -15.66 20.72
CA GLY A 153 -1.73 -15.81 19.61
C GLY A 153 -1.69 -14.66 18.59
N ILE A 154 -0.64 -13.82 18.61
CA ILE A 154 -0.46 -12.74 17.63
C ILE A 154 0.20 -13.29 16.38
N GLU A 155 -0.40 -13.06 15.22
CA GLU A 155 0.19 -13.40 13.93
C GLU A 155 1.17 -12.33 13.46
N LEU A 156 2.39 -12.74 13.14
CA LEU A 156 3.45 -11.91 12.59
C LEU A 156 3.78 -12.35 11.18
N ASN A 157 3.84 -11.40 10.26
CA ASN A 157 4.31 -11.64 8.90
C ASN A 157 5.82 -11.54 8.82
N GLY A 158 6.42 -12.38 7.98
CA GLY A 158 7.83 -12.34 7.64
C GLY A 158 8.06 -12.69 6.18
N TRP A 159 9.25 -12.46 5.70
CA TRP A 159 9.73 -13.04 4.45
C TRP A 159 11.09 -13.70 4.69
N MET A 160 11.41 -14.69 3.89
CA MET A 160 12.70 -15.38 3.95
C MET A 160 13.25 -15.63 2.55
N MET A 161 14.56 -15.78 2.49
CA MET A 161 15.28 -16.27 1.31
C MET A 161 15.99 -17.58 1.72
N LYS A 162 15.86 -18.61 0.92
CA LYS A 162 16.54 -19.88 1.11
C LYS A 162 17.75 -19.95 0.19
N PRO A 163 18.87 -20.59 0.59
CA PRO A 163 20.02 -20.76 -0.29
C PRO A 163 19.66 -21.54 -1.56
N PRO A 164 20.39 -21.38 -2.66
CA PRO A 164 20.25 -22.26 -3.82
C PRO A 164 20.38 -23.73 -3.41
N ALA A 165 19.59 -24.59 -4.03
CA ALA A 165 19.54 -26.02 -3.70
C ALA A 165 19.21 -26.33 -2.21
N PHE A 166 18.31 -25.54 -1.61
CA PHE A 166 17.85 -25.75 -0.23
C PHE A 166 17.31 -27.16 -0.02
N ASP A 167 17.85 -27.88 1.00
CA ASP A 167 17.37 -29.17 1.44
C ASP A 167 16.82 -29.07 2.87
N SER A 168 15.51 -29.23 3.03
CA SER A 168 14.83 -29.14 4.33
C SER A 168 15.28 -30.12 5.38
N ARG A 169 16.06 -31.18 5.00
CA ARG A 169 16.65 -32.16 5.90
C ARG A 169 17.97 -31.69 6.50
N GLN A 170 18.54 -30.62 6.01
CA GLN A 170 19.79 -30.03 6.49
C GLN A 170 19.53 -28.84 7.39
N LYS A 171 20.50 -28.54 8.26
CA LYS A 171 20.51 -27.33 9.09
C LYS A 171 21.34 -26.25 8.41
N TYR A 172 20.81 -25.04 8.39
CA TYR A 172 21.47 -23.87 7.83
C TYR A 172 21.68 -22.82 8.90
N PRO A 173 22.73 -22.02 8.84
CA PRO A 173 22.81 -20.80 9.64
C PRO A 173 21.70 -19.83 9.21
N VAL A 174 21.07 -19.16 10.17
CA VAL A 174 20.02 -18.19 9.93
C VAL A 174 20.54 -16.79 10.26
N PHE A 175 20.42 -15.88 9.31
CA PHE A 175 20.60 -14.47 9.54
C PHE A 175 19.22 -13.81 9.57
N MET A 176 18.87 -13.18 10.68
CA MET A 176 17.57 -12.51 10.86
C MET A 176 17.78 -11.03 11.09
N THR A 177 17.00 -10.22 10.38
CA THR A 177 16.86 -8.78 10.60
C THR A 177 15.46 -8.45 11.02
N GLN A 178 15.31 -7.45 11.86
CA GLN A 178 14.02 -6.99 12.36
C GLN A 178 14.13 -5.54 12.76
N TYR A 179 13.09 -4.78 12.45
CA TYR A 179 12.86 -3.46 13.02
C TYR A 179 11.44 -3.40 13.57
N SER A 180 11.29 -2.97 14.84
CA SER A 180 10.01 -2.97 15.57
C SER A 180 9.66 -1.57 16.07
N GLY A 181 10.05 -0.52 15.36
CA GLY A 181 9.67 0.86 15.70
C GLY A 181 8.19 1.10 15.43
N PRO A 182 7.55 2.03 16.16
CA PRO A 182 6.17 2.42 15.90
C PRO A 182 5.99 2.91 14.46
N ASN A 183 4.86 2.57 13.85
CA ASN A 183 4.50 2.94 12.47
C ASN A 183 5.48 2.43 11.40
N SER A 184 6.25 1.38 11.71
CA SER A 184 7.15 0.72 10.76
C SER A 184 6.54 -0.59 10.27
N ASN A 185 6.51 -0.81 8.95
CA ASN A 185 6.16 -2.07 8.34
C ASN A 185 7.29 -2.51 7.40
N GLU A 186 8.11 -3.45 7.88
CA GLU A 186 9.26 -4.00 7.14
C GLU A 186 8.88 -5.14 6.19
N VAL A 187 7.66 -5.69 6.34
CA VAL A 187 7.21 -6.84 5.56
C VAL A 187 6.17 -6.39 4.55
N LEU A 188 6.65 -5.93 3.41
CA LEU A 188 5.82 -5.47 2.30
C LEU A 188 5.93 -6.41 1.09
N ASP A 189 4.83 -6.55 0.36
CA ASP A 189 4.81 -7.16 -0.97
C ASP A 189 5.37 -6.14 -1.98
N GLN A 190 6.68 -5.92 -1.90
CA GLN A 190 7.41 -4.92 -2.67
C GLN A 190 8.74 -5.47 -3.17
N TRP A 191 9.14 -5.04 -4.35
CA TRP A 191 10.48 -5.29 -4.88
C TRP A 191 11.53 -4.59 -4.03
N GLY A 192 12.42 -5.37 -3.43
CA GLY A 192 13.42 -4.88 -2.48
C GLY A 192 14.63 -4.17 -3.09
N GLY A 193 14.74 -4.14 -4.41
CA GLY A 193 15.83 -3.46 -5.11
C GLY A 193 17.21 -4.01 -4.74
N ARG A 194 17.89 -3.40 -3.78
CA ARG A 194 19.25 -3.80 -3.37
C ARG A 194 19.32 -5.13 -2.62
N ASP A 195 18.22 -5.57 -2.08
CA ASP A 195 18.13 -6.79 -1.25
C ASP A 195 17.59 -7.99 -2.03
N GLN A 196 17.62 -7.90 -3.36
CA GLN A 196 17.23 -8.98 -4.27
C GLN A 196 18.42 -9.82 -4.69
#